data_3d8370878365671b008c951c634c9164
#
_entry.id   3d8370878365671b008c951c634c9164
#
_cell.length_a   1.000
_cell.length_b   1.000
_cell.length_c   1.000
_cell.angle_alpha   90.00
_cell.angle_beta   90.00
_cell.angle_gamma   90.00
#
_symmetry.space_group_name_H-M   'P 1'
#
loop_
_entity.id
_entity.type
_entity.pdbx_description
1 polymer ?
#
loop_
_entity_poly.entity_id
_entity_poly.type
_entity_poly.pdbx_seq_one_letter_code
_entity_poly.pdbx_strand_id
1 'polypeptide(L)'
;YDFQIAMDGQVYKFPMWFDDFEALGWEYLGDRTEVLYANEYLYAEPWQKDGVTIYTSIANLSLNAIAPEEGQICGLDLDGYQMRNCDWKIELSKGITFGESAREDILKAYGEPTDEYDGELYYKMSYETDYYSEVTLYVYKDSGVMEKLELMNMIELEGLDNSVSEEVPELISEYKAPTQLGDDYYSNILEYDGALYQFPCPIQEFTDNGFEIQEENSDMVIGAGDTGRAELMKDKQRIRVSVKNFAPYATVLENCFIIEL
;
A
#
# COMPACT_ATOMS: atom_id res chain seq x y z
N TYR A 1 -18.67 13.42 3.84
CA TYR A 1 -17.25 13.76 3.73
C TYR A 1 -16.75 13.34 2.35
N ASP A 2 -15.75 14.06 1.85
CA ASP A 2 -15.32 13.97 0.46
C ASP A 2 -13.78 13.98 0.32
N PHE A 3 -13.08 13.60 1.40
CA PHE A 3 -11.62 13.56 1.51
C PHE A 3 -10.95 14.90 1.13
N GLN A 4 -11.62 15.99 1.46
CA GLN A 4 -11.13 17.35 1.28
C GLN A 4 -10.96 18.04 2.64
N ILE A 5 -9.90 18.81 2.76
CA ILE A 5 -9.62 19.64 3.91
C ILE A 5 -9.08 21.00 3.44
N ALA A 6 -9.50 22.07 4.06
CA ALA A 6 -8.89 23.36 3.88
C ALA A 6 -7.96 23.66 5.07
N MET A 7 -6.70 23.98 4.79
CA MET A 7 -5.71 24.42 5.78
C MET A 7 -5.27 25.84 5.39
N ASP A 8 -5.53 26.79 6.26
CA ASP A 8 -5.30 28.23 6.03
C ASP A 8 -5.84 28.76 4.69
N GLY A 9 -7.06 28.32 4.34
CA GLY A 9 -7.74 28.68 3.12
C GLY A 9 -7.30 27.95 1.85
N GLN A 10 -6.23 27.17 1.89
CA GLN A 10 -5.82 26.28 0.81
C GLN A 10 -6.56 24.95 0.91
N VAL A 11 -7.24 24.52 -0.16
CA VAL A 11 -7.96 23.25 -0.22
C VAL A 11 -7.03 22.13 -0.71
N TYR A 12 -7.05 21.02 0.00
CA TYR A 12 -6.38 19.76 -0.34
C TYR A 12 -7.43 18.68 -0.55
N LYS A 13 -7.26 17.88 -1.60
CA LYS A 13 -8.14 16.74 -1.90
C LYS A 13 -7.30 15.49 -2.01
N PHE A 14 -7.59 14.50 -1.20
CA PHE A 14 -6.87 13.22 -1.17
C PHE A 14 -7.62 12.14 -1.96
N PRO A 15 -6.91 11.25 -2.69
CA PRO A 15 -5.46 11.31 -2.91
C PRO A 15 -5.05 12.44 -3.86
N MET A 16 -3.78 12.80 -3.83
CA MET A 16 -3.14 13.73 -4.75
C MET A 16 -1.69 13.30 -5.00
N TRP A 17 -1.10 13.72 -6.12
CA TRP A 17 0.29 13.41 -6.41
C TRP A 17 1.24 14.09 -5.41
N PHE A 18 2.38 13.44 -5.15
CA PHE A 18 3.44 13.99 -4.29
C PHE A 18 3.89 15.38 -4.77
N ASP A 19 4.18 15.52 -6.07
CA ASP A 19 4.61 16.77 -6.66
C ASP A 19 3.56 17.89 -6.52
N ASP A 20 2.27 17.56 -6.61
CA ASP A 20 1.19 18.54 -6.41
C ASP A 20 1.18 19.03 -4.95
N PHE A 21 1.50 18.16 -3.99
CA PHE A 21 1.59 18.54 -2.59
C PHE A 21 2.80 19.45 -2.32
N GLU A 22 3.97 19.14 -2.89
CA GLU A 22 5.16 20.03 -2.85
C GLU A 22 4.88 21.37 -3.51
N ALA A 23 4.17 21.40 -4.65
CA ALA A 23 3.82 22.62 -5.35
C ALA A 23 2.92 23.56 -4.52
N LEU A 24 2.21 23.03 -3.52
CA LEU A 24 1.46 23.82 -2.53
C LEU A 24 2.34 24.39 -1.41
N GLY A 25 3.66 24.20 -1.48
CA GLY A 25 4.65 24.79 -0.59
C GLY A 25 5.04 23.92 0.60
N TRP A 26 4.72 22.62 0.57
CA TRP A 26 5.18 21.66 1.55
C TRP A 26 6.58 21.15 1.21
N GLU A 27 7.44 21.00 2.21
CA GLU A 27 8.76 20.41 2.12
C GLU A 27 8.70 18.99 2.74
N TYR A 28 9.04 17.97 1.97
CA TYR A 28 9.14 16.59 2.44
C TYR A 28 10.42 16.39 3.27
N LEU A 29 10.26 15.85 4.48
CA LEU A 29 11.36 15.61 5.41
C LEU A 29 11.72 14.12 5.58
N GLY A 30 11.01 13.22 4.88
CA GLY A 30 11.26 11.79 4.92
C GLY A 30 12.42 11.35 4.02
N ASP A 31 12.59 10.05 3.87
CA ASP A 31 13.66 9.43 3.07
C ASP A 31 13.21 9.24 1.61
N ARG A 32 13.77 10.07 0.71
CA ARG A 32 13.51 9.99 -0.76
C ARG A 32 14.16 8.79 -1.42
N THR A 33 15.05 8.08 -0.72
CA THR A 33 15.76 6.90 -1.29
C THR A 33 15.06 5.59 -0.96
N GLU A 34 13.98 5.65 -0.20
CA GLU A 34 13.14 4.49 0.09
C GLU A 34 12.47 3.98 -1.18
N VAL A 35 12.22 2.69 -1.24
CA VAL A 35 11.56 2.03 -2.38
C VAL A 35 10.24 1.46 -1.90
N LEU A 36 9.15 1.91 -2.51
CA LEU A 36 7.82 1.36 -2.30
C LEU A 36 7.55 0.33 -3.41
N TYR A 37 7.36 -0.92 -3.02
CA TYR A 37 6.89 -1.95 -3.94
C TYR A 37 5.40 -1.81 -4.22
N ALA A 38 4.89 -2.60 -5.16
CA ALA A 38 3.47 -2.58 -5.51
C ALA A 38 2.58 -2.79 -4.27
N ASN A 39 1.50 -2.00 -4.15
CA ASN A 39 0.56 -2.04 -3.03
C ASN A 39 1.14 -1.72 -1.64
N GLU A 40 2.34 -1.18 -1.57
CA GLU A 40 2.93 -0.69 -0.32
C GLU A 40 2.60 0.78 -0.07
N TYR A 41 2.65 1.19 1.19
CA TYR A 41 2.55 2.59 1.58
C TYR A 41 3.46 2.91 2.77
N LEU A 42 3.95 4.14 2.81
CA LEU A 42 4.63 4.73 3.95
C LEU A 42 3.60 5.41 4.84
N TYR A 43 3.70 5.21 6.13
CA TYR A 43 2.81 5.81 7.12
C TYR A 43 3.53 6.89 7.93
N ALA A 44 2.82 7.96 8.27
CA ALA A 44 3.33 9.07 9.07
C ALA A 44 4.57 9.77 8.48
N GLU A 45 4.56 9.99 7.18
CA GLU A 45 5.63 10.71 6.48
C GLU A 45 5.58 12.20 6.77
N PRO A 46 6.71 12.81 7.24
CA PRO A 46 6.73 14.18 7.73
C PRO A 46 6.86 15.19 6.62
N TRP A 47 6.05 16.26 6.71
CA TRP A 47 6.09 17.42 5.83
C TRP A 47 6.10 18.69 6.64
N GLN A 48 6.82 19.71 6.16
CA GLN A 48 6.90 21.02 6.82
C GLN A 48 6.49 22.17 5.89
N LYS A 49 5.71 23.11 6.44
CA LYS A 49 5.36 24.37 5.78
C LYS A 49 5.17 25.46 6.84
N ASP A 50 5.79 26.61 6.65
CA ASP A 50 5.69 27.77 7.54
C ASP A 50 5.92 27.45 9.03
N GLY A 51 6.84 26.49 9.31
CA GLY A 51 7.16 26.04 10.67
C GLY A 51 6.17 25.05 11.27
N VAL A 52 5.13 24.67 10.53
CA VAL A 52 4.17 23.62 10.91
C VAL A 52 4.59 22.29 10.30
N THR A 53 4.61 21.24 11.11
CA THR A 53 4.87 19.87 10.63
C THR A 53 3.59 19.05 10.70
N ILE A 54 3.24 18.39 9.61
CA ILE A 54 2.15 17.44 9.51
C ILE A 54 2.66 16.07 9.05
N TYR A 55 1.83 15.07 9.15
CA TYR A 55 2.16 13.71 8.72
C TYR A 55 1.16 13.22 7.68
N THR A 56 1.67 12.57 6.63
CA THR A 56 0.84 11.99 5.57
C THR A 56 1.15 10.51 5.38
N SER A 57 0.34 9.84 4.58
CA SER A 57 0.66 8.51 4.06
C SER A 57 0.88 8.61 2.56
N ILE A 58 1.95 7.99 2.07
CA ILE A 58 2.34 7.95 0.66
C ILE A 58 2.15 6.52 0.18
N ALA A 59 1.34 6.29 -0.84
CA ALA A 59 1.03 4.97 -1.37
C ALA A 59 1.56 4.77 -2.78
N ASN A 60 2.03 3.55 -3.04
CA ASN A 60 2.26 3.02 -4.38
C ASN A 60 1.09 2.09 -4.75
N LEU A 61 0.16 2.56 -5.56
CA LEU A 61 -0.94 1.76 -6.12
C LEU A 61 -0.66 1.31 -7.56
N SER A 62 0.58 1.50 -8.05
CA SER A 62 1.04 0.98 -9.34
C SER A 62 1.56 -0.46 -9.21
N LEU A 63 1.81 -1.10 -10.34
CA LEU A 63 2.38 -2.45 -10.37
C LEU A 63 3.91 -2.48 -10.25
N ASN A 64 4.59 -1.34 -10.43
CA ASN A 64 6.05 -1.24 -10.43
C ASN A 64 6.56 -0.64 -9.11
N ALA A 65 7.80 -0.95 -8.72
CA ALA A 65 8.44 -0.29 -7.59
C ALA A 65 8.76 1.17 -7.93
N ILE A 66 8.51 2.08 -6.99
CA ILE A 66 8.69 3.53 -7.17
C ILE A 66 9.46 4.15 -6.00
N ALA A 67 9.97 5.35 -6.20
CA ALA A 67 10.39 6.22 -5.11
C ALA A 67 9.18 6.94 -4.49
N PRO A 68 9.28 7.47 -3.24
CA PRO A 68 8.18 8.19 -2.58
C PRO A 68 7.63 9.36 -3.41
N GLU A 69 8.48 10.09 -4.13
CA GLU A 69 8.06 11.21 -4.98
C GLU A 69 7.24 10.81 -6.22
N GLU A 70 7.22 9.55 -6.58
CA GLU A 70 6.38 9.02 -7.66
C GLU A 70 5.03 8.50 -7.12
N GLY A 71 4.90 8.45 -5.78
CA GLY A 71 3.70 7.97 -5.10
C GLY A 71 2.60 9.02 -5.00
N GLN A 72 1.47 8.59 -4.49
CA GLN A 72 0.34 9.46 -4.20
C GLN A 72 0.18 9.67 -2.69
N ILE A 73 -0.04 10.92 -2.28
CA ILE A 73 -0.41 11.25 -0.91
C ILE A 73 -1.86 10.80 -0.72
N CYS A 74 -2.06 9.71 0.00
CA CYS A 74 -3.38 9.09 0.20
C CYS A 74 -3.96 9.36 1.58
N GLY A 75 -3.15 9.80 2.55
CA GLY A 75 -3.59 10.02 3.93
C GLY A 75 -3.01 11.28 4.56
N LEU A 76 -3.69 11.76 5.60
CA LEU A 76 -3.29 12.90 6.42
C LEU A 76 -3.64 12.60 7.87
N ASP A 77 -2.70 12.85 8.78
CA ASP A 77 -2.89 12.84 10.23
C ASP A 77 -2.63 14.24 10.79
N LEU A 78 -3.62 14.81 11.48
CA LEU A 78 -3.53 16.07 12.19
C LEU A 78 -3.94 15.87 13.64
N ASP A 79 -3.08 16.29 14.55
CA ASP A 79 -3.28 16.19 15.99
C ASP A 79 -3.16 17.56 16.66
N GLY A 80 -4.00 17.83 17.68
CA GLY A 80 -4.02 19.10 18.41
C GLY A 80 -2.67 19.45 19.06
N TYR A 81 -1.86 18.46 19.40
CA TYR A 81 -0.52 18.71 19.91
C TYR A 81 0.42 19.27 18.82
N GLN A 82 0.37 18.75 17.60
CA GLN A 82 1.12 19.23 16.45
C GLN A 82 0.68 20.66 16.10
N MET A 83 -0.64 20.90 16.14
CA MET A 83 -1.27 22.15 15.72
C MET A 83 -1.31 23.24 16.83
N ARG A 84 -0.85 22.95 18.05
CA ARG A 84 -0.96 23.86 19.22
C ARG A 84 -0.32 25.26 19.07
N ASN A 85 0.68 25.37 18.19
CA ASN A 85 1.36 26.64 17.89
C ASN A 85 1.07 27.14 16.47
N CYS A 86 0.04 26.58 15.84
CA CYS A 86 -0.39 26.89 14.50
C CYS A 86 -1.69 27.72 14.57
N ASP A 87 -1.66 28.91 13.97
CA ASP A 87 -2.84 29.76 13.89
C ASP A 87 -3.69 29.50 12.64
N TRP A 88 -3.41 28.43 11.92
CA TRP A 88 -4.17 28.07 10.73
C TRP A 88 -5.58 27.63 11.07
N LYS A 89 -6.54 28.14 10.32
CA LYS A 89 -7.88 27.60 10.33
C LYS A 89 -7.93 26.32 9.52
N ILE A 90 -8.37 25.23 10.12
CA ILE A 90 -8.50 23.93 9.49
C ILE A 90 -9.98 23.57 9.40
N GLU A 91 -10.48 23.40 8.20
CA GLU A 91 -11.90 23.20 7.92
C GLU A 91 -12.11 21.96 7.07
N LEU A 92 -13.04 21.11 7.47
CA LEU A 92 -13.59 20.06 6.64
C LEU A 92 -14.87 20.55 5.95
N SER A 93 -15.37 19.77 5.00
CA SER A 93 -16.64 20.05 4.32
C SER A 93 -17.80 20.26 5.34
N LYS A 94 -18.85 20.95 4.89
CA LYS A 94 -20.05 21.26 5.69
C LYS A 94 -19.82 22.07 6.97
N GLY A 95 -18.69 22.77 7.06
CA GLY A 95 -18.41 23.72 8.14
C GLY A 95 -17.90 23.10 9.44
N ILE A 96 -17.35 21.90 9.39
CA ILE A 96 -16.65 21.31 10.53
C ILE A 96 -15.26 21.92 10.63
N THR A 97 -14.92 22.45 11.80
CA THR A 97 -13.66 23.15 12.06
C THR A 97 -12.89 22.44 13.18
N PHE A 98 -11.61 22.16 12.92
CA PHE A 98 -10.68 21.57 13.87
C PHE A 98 -10.49 22.50 15.08
N GLY A 99 -10.51 21.93 16.30
CA GLY A 99 -10.41 22.70 17.55
C GLY A 99 -11.67 23.46 17.96
N GLU A 100 -12.74 23.45 17.15
CA GLU A 100 -13.97 24.19 17.42
C GLU A 100 -15.24 23.31 17.40
N SER A 101 -15.37 22.41 16.45
CA SER A 101 -16.58 21.61 16.25
C SER A 101 -16.72 20.50 17.30
N ALA A 102 -17.86 20.45 17.93
CA ALA A 102 -18.23 19.41 18.89
C ALA A 102 -18.83 18.18 18.17
N ARG A 103 -18.97 17.06 18.89
CA ARG A 103 -19.59 15.84 18.38
C ARG A 103 -20.96 16.08 17.71
N GLU A 104 -21.80 16.95 18.31
CA GLU A 104 -23.12 17.25 17.78
C GLU A 104 -23.07 17.94 16.41
N ASP A 105 -22.09 18.81 16.19
CA ASP A 105 -21.87 19.51 14.91
C ASP A 105 -21.46 18.50 13.84
N ILE A 106 -20.58 17.55 14.18
CA ILE A 106 -20.12 16.47 13.29
C ILE A 106 -21.28 15.58 12.88
N LEU A 107 -22.08 15.11 13.86
CA LEU A 107 -23.25 14.27 13.57
C LEU A 107 -24.31 14.99 12.72
N LYS A 108 -24.51 16.27 12.97
CA LYS A 108 -25.41 17.10 12.15
C LYS A 108 -24.90 17.26 10.70
N ALA A 109 -23.60 17.36 10.52
CA ALA A 109 -22.97 17.54 9.20
C ALA A 109 -22.90 16.23 8.40
N TYR A 110 -22.48 15.14 9.04
CA TYR A 110 -22.14 13.88 8.37
C TYR A 110 -23.09 12.72 8.65
N GLY A 111 -23.97 12.86 9.66
CA GLY A 111 -24.83 11.78 10.14
C GLY A 111 -24.12 10.89 11.15
N GLU A 112 -24.73 9.73 11.46
CA GLU A 112 -24.13 8.77 12.37
C GLU A 112 -22.86 8.16 11.74
N PRO A 113 -21.79 7.96 12.52
CA PRO A 113 -20.59 7.29 12.04
C PRO A 113 -20.88 5.80 11.77
N THR A 114 -20.02 5.17 10.99
CA THR A 114 -20.09 3.73 10.71
C THR A 114 -19.76 2.92 11.97
N ASP A 115 -18.86 3.45 12.80
CA ASP A 115 -18.47 2.92 14.09
C ASP A 115 -18.04 4.05 15.02
N GLU A 116 -18.10 3.83 16.35
CA GLU A 116 -17.68 4.80 17.36
C GLU A 116 -17.03 4.08 18.55
N TYR A 117 -15.85 4.56 18.93
CA TYR A 117 -15.14 4.04 20.10
C TYR A 117 -14.42 5.17 20.83
N ASP A 118 -14.67 5.36 22.12
CA ASP A 118 -14.01 6.28 23.04
C ASP A 118 -13.83 7.73 22.53
N GLY A 119 -14.81 8.25 21.78
CA GLY A 119 -14.79 9.60 21.20
C GLY A 119 -14.25 9.65 19.78
N GLU A 120 -13.82 8.53 19.24
CA GLU A 120 -13.43 8.37 17.85
C GLU A 120 -14.63 8.06 16.99
N LEU A 121 -14.90 8.88 15.98
CA LEU A 121 -16.02 8.74 15.06
C LEU A 121 -15.48 8.26 13.69
N TYR A 122 -15.76 7.01 13.34
CA TYR A 122 -15.28 6.38 12.12
C TYR A 122 -16.31 6.52 10.99
N TYR A 123 -15.88 7.11 9.88
CA TYR A 123 -16.67 7.24 8.65
C TYR A 123 -16.00 6.45 7.53
N LYS A 124 -16.36 5.16 7.39
CA LYS A 124 -15.79 4.26 6.37
C LYS A 124 -16.60 4.33 5.09
N MET A 125 -15.91 4.52 3.96
CA MET A 125 -16.51 4.54 2.61
C MET A 125 -16.37 3.20 1.91
N SER A 126 -15.29 2.44 2.18
CA SER A 126 -15.02 1.12 1.62
C SER A 126 -14.59 0.16 2.72
N TYR A 127 -15.00 -1.10 2.58
CA TYR A 127 -14.56 -2.22 3.40
C TYR A 127 -13.70 -3.21 2.59
N GLU A 128 -13.43 -2.90 1.33
CA GLU A 128 -12.56 -3.70 0.50
C GLU A 128 -11.13 -3.59 1.01
N THR A 129 -10.45 -4.72 1.13
CA THR A 129 -9.11 -4.80 1.75
C THR A 129 -8.04 -4.13 0.90
N ASP A 130 -8.26 -4.01 -0.41
CA ASP A 130 -7.29 -3.49 -1.35
C ASP A 130 -7.41 -1.96 -1.51
N TYR A 131 -8.56 -1.38 -1.16
CA TYR A 131 -8.81 0.07 -1.27
C TYR A 131 -9.46 0.59 0.01
N TYR A 132 -8.62 1.13 0.87
CA TYR A 132 -9.04 1.67 2.16
C TYR A 132 -9.42 3.14 2.05
N SER A 133 -10.65 3.48 2.44
CA SER A 133 -11.14 4.86 2.46
C SER A 133 -11.91 5.13 3.76
N GLU A 134 -11.32 5.94 4.63
CA GLU A 134 -11.87 6.25 5.95
C GLU A 134 -11.52 7.68 6.38
N VAL A 135 -12.43 8.31 7.09
CA VAL A 135 -12.16 9.52 7.87
C VAL A 135 -12.49 9.22 9.32
N THR A 136 -11.53 9.43 10.21
CA THR A 136 -11.71 9.30 11.66
C THR A 136 -11.56 10.66 12.32
N LEU A 137 -12.58 11.06 13.08
CA LEU A 137 -12.64 12.32 13.81
C LEU A 137 -12.64 12.03 15.31
N TYR A 138 -11.68 12.59 16.03
CA TYR A 138 -11.52 12.40 17.46
C TYR A 138 -12.04 13.60 18.22
N VAL A 139 -13.08 13.41 19.00
CA VAL A 139 -13.61 14.42 19.91
C VAL A 139 -13.08 14.15 21.31
N TYR A 140 -12.17 14.97 21.78
CA TYR A 140 -11.56 14.79 23.09
C TYR A 140 -12.54 15.11 24.22
N LYS A 141 -12.57 14.26 25.25
CA LYS A 141 -13.50 14.39 26.40
C LYS A 141 -13.29 15.65 27.22
N ASP A 142 -12.03 16.09 27.31
CA ASP A 142 -11.66 17.21 28.15
C ASP A 142 -12.04 18.56 27.53
N SER A 143 -11.85 18.74 26.22
CA SER A 143 -12.22 19.94 25.48
C SER A 143 -13.64 19.90 24.93
N GLY A 144 -14.17 18.72 24.65
CA GLY A 144 -15.48 18.51 24.03
C GLY A 144 -15.51 18.82 22.53
N VAL A 145 -14.36 19.09 21.91
CA VAL A 145 -14.25 19.42 20.47
C VAL A 145 -13.32 18.46 19.74
N MET A 146 -13.40 18.48 18.42
CA MET A 146 -12.54 17.68 17.55
C MET A 146 -11.12 18.27 17.52
N GLU A 147 -10.14 17.53 18.04
CA GLU A 147 -8.74 17.93 18.09
C GLU A 147 -7.79 16.92 17.42
N LYS A 148 -8.32 15.86 16.80
CA LYS A 148 -7.55 14.97 15.94
C LYS A 148 -8.39 14.53 14.75
N LEU A 149 -7.74 14.43 13.61
CA LEU A 149 -8.30 13.98 12.34
C LEU A 149 -7.32 13.01 11.69
N GLU A 150 -7.80 11.84 11.33
CA GLU A 150 -7.12 10.93 10.43
C GLU A 150 -7.97 10.76 9.17
N LEU A 151 -7.34 10.90 8.02
CA LEU A 151 -7.97 10.73 6.72
C LEU A 151 -7.12 9.77 5.91
N MET A 152 -7.73 8.75 5.32
CA MET A 152 -7.11 7.83 4.40
C MET A 152 -8.02 7.62 3.19
N ASN A 153 -7.49 7.71 1.98
CA ASN A 153 -8.22 7.46 0.75
C ASN A 153 -7.31 6.82 -0.30
N MET A 154 -7.24 5.49 -0.26
CA MET A 154 -6.42 4.68 -1.15
C MET A 154 -7.20 4.33 -2.43
N ILE A 155 -7.43 5.31 -3.28
CA ILE A 155 -7.96 5.11 -4.64
C ILE A 155 -6.89 5.48 -5.66
N GLU A 156 -6.86 4.77 -6.77
CA GLU A 156 -5.92 5.02 -7.86
C GLU A 156 -6.16 6.38 -8.51
N LEU A 157 -5.08 7.14 -8.71
CA LEU A 157 -5.08 8.31 -9.59
C LEU A 157 -4.82 7.89 -11.04
N GLU A 158 -5.29 8.68 -11.99
CA GLU A 158 -4.94 8.49 -13.39
C GLU A 158 -3.43 8.73 -13.61
N GLY A 159 -2.78 7.84 -14.37
CA GLY A 159 -1.37 8.02 -14.74
C GLY A 159 -0.39 7.09 -14.01
N LEU A 160 -0.89 6.14 -13.21
CA LEU A 160 -0.06 5.10 -12.61
C LEU A 160 0.66 4.25 -13.69
N ASP A 161 1.93 3.90 -13.44
CA ASP A 161 2.67 3.00 -14.32
C ASP A 161 2.35 1.53 -14.01
N ASN A 162 1.46 0.98 -14.81
CA ASN A 162 1.07 -0.43 -14.76
C ASN A 162 1.68 -1.24 -15.92
N SER A 163 2.82 -0.80 -16.44
CA SER A 163 3.56 -1.56 -17.47
C SER A 163 4.06 -2.89 -16.91
N VAL A 164 4.06 -3.92 -17.75
CA VAL A 164 4.50 -5.28 -17.39
C VAL A 164 5.71 -5.64 -18.23
N SER A 165 6.76 -6.13 -17.59
CA SER A 165 7.97 -6.59 -18.25
C SER A 165 7.90 -8.10 -18.53
N GLU A 166 8.26 -8.48 -19.75
CA GLU A 166 8.48 -9.88 -20.14
C GLU A 166 9.95 -10.30 -20.00
N GLU A 167 10.83 -9.37 -19.59
CA GLU A 167 12.24 -9.67 -19.37
C GLU A 167 12.43 -10.65 -18.21
N VAL A 168 13.26 -11.66 -18.44
CA VAL A 168 13.60 -12.65 -17.40
C VAL A 168 14.49 -11.98 -16.36
N PRO A 169 14.08 -11.91 -15.08
CA PRO A 169 14.91 -11.32 -14.03
C PRO A 169 16.27 -11.99 -13.88
N GLU A 170 17.31 -11.22 -13.58
CA GLU A 170 18.69 -11.73 -13.43
C GLU A 170 18.76 -12.86 -12.39
N LEU A 171 18.02 -12.75 -11.28
CA LEU A 171 17.93 -13.75 -10.23
C LEU A 171 17.53 -15.15 -10.74
N ILE A 172 16.71 -15.22 -11.78
CA ILE A 172 16.32 -16.51 -12.41
C ILE A 172 17.53 -17.11 -13.13
N SER A 173 18.28 -16.31 -13.86
CA SER A 173 19.47 -16.78 -14.58
C SER A 173 20.63 -17.15 -13.64
N GLU A 174 20.66 -16.60 -12.43
CA GLU A 174 21.64 -16.91 -11.38
C GLU A 174 21.27 -18.14 -10.55
N TYR A 175 20.00 -18.55 -10.57
CA TYR A 175 19.55 -19.72 -9.81
C TYR A 175 20.30 -20.98 -10.23
N LYS A 176 20.62 -21.83 -9.23
CA LYS A 176 21.25 -23.12 -9.46
C LYS A 176 20.47 -24.21 -8.75
N ALA A 177 19.91 -25.12 -9.51
CA ALA A 177 19.25 -26.29 -8.97
C ALA A 177 20.18 -27.12 -8.09
N PRO A 178 19.71 -27.59 -6.92
CA PRO A 178 20.51 -28.43 -6.04
C PRO A 178 20.77 -29.81 -6.67
N THR A 179 21.93 -30.39 -6.36
CA THR A 179 22.32 -31.72 -6.88
C THR A 179 22.19 -32.81 -5.85
N GLN A 180 21.88 -32.46 -4.60
CA GLN A 180 21.68 -33.38 -3.47
C GLN A 180 20.76 -32.74 -2.44
N LEU A 181 20.13 -33.56 -1.60
CA LEU A 181 19.39 -33.08 -0.44
C LEU A 181 20.33 -32.40 0.55
N GLY A 182 19.82 -31.40 1.26
CA GLY A 182 20.56 -30.74 2.34
C GLY A 182 20.68 -31.61 3.58
N ASP A 183 21.61 -31.25 4.45
CA ASP A 183 21.88 -31.98 5.71
C ASP A 183 20.80 -31.74 6.78
N ASP A 184 19.98 -30.68 6.62
CA ASP A 184 18.91 -30.31 7.55
C ASP A 184 17.74 -29.61 6.85
N TYR A 185 16.69 -29.27 7.62
CA TYR A 185 15.52 -28.57 7.12
C TYR A 185 15.78 -27.11 6.73
N TYR A 186 16.85 -26.49 7.21
CA TYR A 186 17.18 -25.08 6.90
C TYR A 186 17.79 -24.93 5.50
N SER A 187 18.18 -26.05 4.86
CA SER A 187 18.64 -26.05 3.47
C SER A 187 17.54 -25.61 2.49
N ASN A 188 16.25 -25.72 2.87
CA ASN A 188 15.09 -25.49 2.04
C ASN A 188 15.11 -26.29 0.73
N ILE A 189 15.72 -27.48 0.75
CA ILE A 189 15.80 -28.39 -0.40
C ILE A 189 14.76 -29.49 -0.24
N LEU A 190 13.93 -29.66 -1.25
CA LEU A 190 12.91 -30.69 -1.32
C LEU A 190 13.12 -31.57 -2.57
N GLU A 191 13.00 -32.87 -2.42
CA GLU A 191 12.80 -33.77 -3.56
C GLU A 191 11.30 -33.95 -3.82
N TYR A 192 10.87 -33.61 -5.03
CA TYR A 192 9.49 -33.78 -5.45
C TYR A 192 9.43 -34.25 -6.91
N ASP A 193 8.67 -35.32 -7.15
CA ASP A 193 8.49 -35.93 -8.47
C ASP A 193 9.83 -36.21 -9.23
N GLY A 194 10.85 -36.65 -8.47
CA GLY A 194 12.16 -37.05 -8.98
C GLY A 194 13.12 -35.91 -9.30
N ALA A 195 12.76 -34.66 -8.99
CA ALA A 195 13.62 -33.49 -9.08
C ALA A 195 13.87 -32.86 -7.70
N LEU A 196 15.00 -32.18 -7.58
CA LEU A 196 15.38 -31.44 -6.37
C LEU A 196 15.13 -29.95 -6.59
N TYR A 197 14.50 -29.30 -5.62
CA TYR A 197 14.18 -27.88 -5.63
C TYR A 197 14.72 -27.22 -4.37
N GLN A 198 15.41 -26.10 -4.52
CA GLN A 198 15.82 -25.26 -3.39
C GLN A 198 14.98 -23.97 -3.38
N PHE A 199 14.15 -23.82 -2.33
CA PHE A 199 13.25 -22.67 -2.21
C PHE A 199 13.95 -21.44 -1.63
N PRO A 200 13.64 -20.22 -2.15
CA PRO A 200 12.76 -19.98 -3.30
C PRO A 200 13.37 -20.47 -4.60
N CYS A 201 12.57 -21.06 -5.51
CA CYS A 201 13.02 -21.53 -6.80
C CYS A 201 12.18 -20.93 -7.95
N PRO A 202 12.78 -20.66 -9.12
CA PRO A 202 12.03 -20.24 -10.29
C PRO A 202 10.91 -21.23 -10.63
N ILE A 203 9.76 -20.72 -11.04
CA ILE A 203 8.64 -21.56 -11.47
C ILE A 203 9.04 -22.48 -12.65
N GLN A 204 10.02 -22.03 -13.45
CA GLN A 204 10.60 -22.76 -14.57
C GLN A 204 11.18 -24.11 -14.16
N GLU A 205 11.72 -24.26 -12.96
CA GLU A 205 12.24 -25.54 -12.46
C GLU A 205 11.14 -26.61 -12.39
N PHE A 206 9.91 -26.21 -12.08
CA PHE A 206 8.75 -27.10 -12.11
C PHE A 206 8.26 -27.36 -13.52
N THR A 207 8.23 -26.33 -14.38
CA THR A 207 7.80 -26.51 -15.77
C THR A 207 8.80 -27.36 -16.56
N ASP A 208 10.09 -27.23 -16.31
CA ASP A 208 11.14 -28.07 -16.89
C ASP A 208 11.03 -29.54 -16.43
N ASN A 209 10.49 -29.79 -15.22
CA ASN A 209 10.14 -31.13 -14.74
C ASN A 209 8.77 -31.63 -15.27
N GLY A 210 8.15 -30.89 -16.20
CA GLY A 210 6.93 -31.29 -16.90
C GLY A 210 5.62 -30.91 -16.20
N PHE A 211 5.66 -30.01 -15.22
CA PHE A 211 4.45 -29.37 -14.71
C PHE A 211 4.00 -28.27 -15.68
N GLU A 212 2.72 -28.12 -15.84
CA GLU A 212 2.11 -27.09 -16.69
C GLU A 212 1.36 -26.07 -15.80
N ILE A 213 1.57 -24.79 -16.05
CA ILE A 213 0.77 -23.70 -15.46
C ILE A 213 -0.66 -23.86 -15.99
N GLN A 214 -1.64 -23.83 -15.08
CA GLN A 214 -3.03 -23.95 -15.49
C GLN A 214 -3.49 -22.70 -16.25
N GLU A 215 -4.35 -22.89 -17.26
CA GLU A 215 -4.84 -21.85 -18.15
C GLU A 215 -5.41 -20.64 -17.38
N GLU A 216 -6.04 -20.89 -16.24
CA GLU A 216 -6.59 -19.84 -15.35
C GLU A 216 -5.51 -18.87 -14.80
N ASN A 217 -4.25 -19.29 -14.81
CA ASN A 217 -3.10 -18.52 -14.31
C ASN A 217 -2.14 -18.07 -15.41
N SER A 218 -2.36 -18.45 -16.68
CA SER A 218 -1.43 -18.19 -17.78
C SER A 218 -1.16 -16.69 -18.03
N ASP A 219 -2.15 -15.85 -17.77
CA ASP A 219 -2.06 -14.41 -18.00
C ASP A 219 -1.86 -13.63 -16.69
N MET A 220 -1.46 -14.33 -15.61
CA MET A 220 -1.28 -13.70 -14.31
C MET A 220 -0.05 -12.78 -14.32
N VAL A 221 -0.28 -11.54 -13.90
CA VAL A 221 0.76 -10.54 -13.66
C VAL A 221 0.96 -10.40 -12.15
N ILE A 222 2.23 -10.37 -11.73
CA ILE A 222 2.60 -10.16 -10.32
C ILE A 222 3.34 -8.83 -10.23
N GLY A 223 2.84 -7.91 -9.44
CA GLY A 223 3.48 -6.62 -9.18
C GLY A 223 4.88 -6.75 -8.56
N ALA A 224 5.65 -5.68 -8.61
CA ALA A 224 6.97 -5.64 -8.00
C ALA A 224 6.90 -5.98 -6.50
N GLY A 225 7.66 -6.95 -6.04
CA GLY A 225 7.70 -7.40 -4.65
C GLY A 225 6.47 -8.19 -4.18
N ASP A 226 5.40 -8.23 -4.95
CA ASP A 226 4.14 -8.87 -4.62
C ASP A 226 4.21 -10.41 -4.65
N THR A 227 3.19 -11.02 -4.07
CA THR A 227 2.97 -12.46 -4.06
C THR A 227 1.67 -12.82 -4.74
N GLY A 228 1.64 -14.01 -5.35
CA GLY A 228 0.46 -14.58 -5.98
C GLY A 228 0.28 -16.04 -5.62
N ARG A 229 -0.83 -16.62 -6.08
CA ARG A 229 -1.10 -18.06 -5.97
C ARG A 229 -1.38 -18.62 -7.34
N ALA A 230 -0.72 -19.73 -7.67
CA ALA A 230 -0.92 -20.42 -8.93
C ALA A 230 -1.13 -21.91 -8.73
N GLU A 231 -1.65 -22.56 -9.74
CA GLU A 231 -1.82 -24.00 -9.79
C GLU A 231 -0.99 -24.58 -10.93
N LEU A 232 -0.24 -25.64 -10.61
CA LEU A 232 0.55 -26.39 -11.56
C LEU A 232 0.01 -27.81 -11.64
N MET A 233 -0.01 -28.38 -12.85
CA MET A 233 -0.47 -29.74 -13.11
C MET A 233 0.59 -30.55 -13.84
N LYS A 234 0.75 -31.81 -13.43
CA LYS A 234 1.49 -32.83 -14.18
C LYS A 234 0.71 -34.15 -14.12
N ASP A 235 0.30 -34.68 -15.26
CA ASP A 235 -0.57 -35.85 -15.36
C ASP A 235 -1.87 -35.66 -14.55
N LYS A 236 -1.96 -36.30 -13.38
CA LYS A 236 -3.08 -36.18 -12.42
C LYS A 236 -2.72 -35.52 -11.12
N GLN A 237 -1.49 -35.06 -11.02
CA GLN A 237 -1.01 -34.33 -9.84
C GLN A 237 -1.32 -32.83 -9.99
N ARG A 238 -1.95 -32.26 -8.99
CA ARG A 238 -2.24 -30.85 -8.90
C ARG A 238 -1.55 -30.29 -7.66
N ILE A 239 -0.75 -29.27 -7.83
CA ILE A 239 -0.10 -28.55 -6.74
C ILE A 239 -0.52 -27.10 -6.77
N ARG A 240 -0.70 -26.52 -5.59
CA ARG A 240 -0.89 -25.09 -5.41
C ARG A 240 0.39 -24.51 -4.88
N VAL A 241 0.80 -23.41 -5.48
CA VAL A 241 2.05 -22.74 -5.12
C VAL A 241 1.78 -21.30 -4.77
N SER A 242 2.49 -20.80 -3.76
CA SER A 242 2.64 -19.36 -3.55
C SER A 242 3.88 -18.90 -4.32
N VAL A 243 3.73 -17.86 -5.11
CA VAL A 243 4.81 -17.28 -5.91
C VAL A 243 5.13 -15.86 -5.46
N LYS A 244 6.36 -15.42 -5.70
CA LYS A 244 6.80 -14.05 -5.44
C LYS A 244 7.57 -13.49 -6.62
N ASN A 245 7.27 -12.26 -6.96
CA ASN A 245 8.09 -11.45 -7.86
C ASN A 245 9.17 -10.73 -7.03
N PHE A 246 10.44 -11.02 -7.29
CA PHE A 246 11.57 -10.35 -6.64
C PHE A 246 12.14 -9.19 -7.48
N ALA A 247 11.61 -8.96 -8.68
CA ALA A 247 12.03 -7.84 -9.52
C ALA A 247 11.39 -6.51 -9.05
N PRO A 248 12.01 -5.37 -9.34
CA PRO A 248 11.45 -4.04 -9.04
C PRO A 248 10.40 -3.59 -10.06
N TYR A 249 9.94 -4.47 -10.92
CA TYR A 249 8.91 -4.23 -11.93
C TYR A 249 7.91 -5.37 -11.96
N ALA A 250 6.69 -5.07 -12.42
CA ALA A 250 5.67 -6.09 -12.64
C ALA A 250 6.09 -7.05 -13.76
N THR A 251 5.82 -8.32 -13.57
CA THR A 251 6.20 -9.34 -14.55
C THR A 251 5.15 -10.45 -14.66
N VAL A 252 5.28 -11.27 -15.67
CA VAL A 252 4.47 -12.46 -15.89
C VAL A 252 4.80 -13.56 -14.88
N LEU A 253 3.86 -14.45 -14.63
CA LEU A 253 3.99 -15.54 -13.65
C LEU A 253 5.24 -16.40 -13.89
N GLU A 254 5.60 -16.66 -15.13
CA GLU A 254 6.76 -17.46 -15.54
C GLU A 254 8.10 -16.89 -15.03
N ASN A 255 8.13 -15.59 -14.73
CA ASN A 255 9.30 -14.89 -14.22
C ASN A 255 9.33 -14.78 -12.68
N CYS A 256 8.46 -15.51 -12.00
CA CYS A 256 8.36 -15.50 -10.55
C CYS A 256 9.04 -16.72 -9.91
N PHE A 257 9.24 -16.62 -8.60
CA PHE A 257 9.78 -17.69 -7.77
C PHE A 257 8.68 -18.35 -6.95
N ILE A 258 8.66 -19.67 -6.90
CA ILE A 258 7.86 -20.41 -5.93
C ILE A 258 8.52 -20.26 -4.55
N ILE A 259 7.75 -19.79 -3.58
CA ILE A 259 8.18 -19.57 -2.19
C ILE A 259 7.55 -20.60 -1.23
N GLU A 260 6.43 -21.25 -1.63
CA GLU A 260 5.69 -22.21 -0.83
C GLU A 260 4.90 -23.16 -1.74
N LEU A 261 4.75 -24.44 -1.30
CA LEU A 261 3.94 -25.49 -1.93
C LEU A 261 2.69 -25.81 -1.11
#